data_306324532d3d8dbec0aaac1dd416a99c
#
_entry.id   306324532d3d8dbec0aaac1dd416a99c
#
_cell.length_a   1.000
_cell.length_b   1.000
_cell.length_c   1.000
_cell.angle_alpha   90.00
_cell.angle_beta   90.00
_cell.angle_gamma   90.00
#
_symmetry.space_group_name_H-M   'P 1'
#
loop_
_entity.id
_entity.type
_entity.pdbx_description
1 polymer ?
#
loop_
_entity_poly.entity_id
_entity_poly.type
_entity_poly.pdbx_seq_one_letter_code
_entity_poly.pdbx_strand_id
1 'polypeptide(L)'
;RDEARARIAEFDIRTPSAETRAGTLSGGNIQKLLLARELSHDPRAVVFHKPTAGLDLKSVRQVWASIREFARGGGAALVISTDLDELVTLADRIVVMSGGRLVGEVSCDEDRVAERVGELMAGHRAGRL
;
A
#
# COMPACT_ATOMS: atom_id res chain seq x y z
N ARG A 1 24.99 -3.98 10.44
CA ARG A 1 25.40 -2.75 9.70
C ARG A 1 25.34 -2.95 8.19
N ASP A 2 25.82 -4.05 7.66
CA ASP A 2 25.82 -4.30 6.20
C ASP A 2 24.42 -4.57 5.68
N GLU A 3 23.59 -5.28 6.44
CA GLU A 3 22.18 -5.47 6.12
C GLU A 3 21.41 -4.14 6.07
N ALA A 4 21.61 -3.26 7.05
CA ALA A 4 20.97 -1.93 7.06
C ALA A 4 21.36 -1.11 5.82
N ARG A 5 22.62 -1.14 5.42
CA ARG A 5 23.09 -0.47 4.19
C ARG A 5 22.47 -1.06 2.93
N ALA A 6 22.34 -2.40 2.86
CA ALA A 6 21.67 -3.07 1.75
C ALA A 6 20.21 -2.63 1.63
N ARG A 7 19.47 -2.61 2.74
CA ARG A 7 18.07 -2.15 2.77
C ARG A 7 17.90 -0.68 2.44
N ILE A 8 18.81 0.18 2.93
CA ILE A 8 18.83 1.60 2.58
C ILE A 8 18.96 1.79 1.08
N ALA A 9 19.82 1.02 0.42
CA ALA A 9 20.01 1.08 -1.03
C ALA A 9 18.81 0.50 -1.80
N GLU A 10 18.31 -0.66 -1.39
CA GLU A 10 17.18 -1.37 -2.00
C GLU A 10 15.91 -0.52 -2.02
N PHE A 11 15.60 0.15 -0.90
CA PHE A 11 14.39 0.98 -0.76
C PHE A 11 14.61 2.46 -1.10
N ASP A 12 15.79 2.84 -1.61
CA ASP A 12 16.15 4.23 -1.91
C ASP A 12 15.86 5.17 -0.72
N ILE A 13 16.27 4.76 0.48
CA ILE A 13 16.09 5.57 1.69
C ILE A 13 17.17 6.64 1.72
N ARG A 14 16.77 7.91 1.67
CA ARG A 14 17.70 9.03 1.75
C ARG A 14 18.05 9.32 3.20
N THR A 15 19.24 8.94 3.59
CA THR A 15 19.81 9.14 4.92
C THR A 15 21.31 9.40 4.82
N PRO A 16 21.89 10.25 5.69
CA PRO A 16 23.34 10.45 5.75
C PRO A 16 24.11 9.18 6.11
N SER A 17 23.56 8.32 6.96
CA SER A 17 24.17 7.05 7.36
C SER A 17 23.15 6.06 7.91
N ALA A 18 23.56 4.80 8.08
CA ALA A 18 22.72 3.75 8.69
C ALA A 18 22.50 3.99 10.21
N GLU A 19 23.32 4.81 10.85
CA GLU A 19 23.23 5.21 12.25
C GLU A 19 22.34 6.43 12.50
N THR A 20 21.83 7.06 11.42
CA THR A 20 20.93 8.22 11.51
C THR A 20 19.64 7.84 12.25
N ARG A 21 19.22 8.68 13.19
CA ARG A 21 17.97 8.47 13.93
C ARG A 21 16.77 8.56 12.99
N ALA A 22 15.91 7.55 12.99
CA ALA A 22 14.72 7.50 12.12
C ALA A 22 13.83 8.75 12.25
N GLY A 23 13.68 9.31 13.44
CA GLY A 23 12.89 10.51 13.69
C GLY A 23 13.40 11.80 13.03
N THR A 24 14.61 11.79 12.46
CA THR A 24 15.16 12.93 11.69
C THR A 24 14.96 12.79 10.19
N LEU A 25 14.41 11.69 9.73
CA LEU A 25 14.10 11.44 8.32
C LEU A 25 12.83 12.16 7.88
N SER A 26 12.71 12.46 6.59
CA SER A 26 11.45 12.94 6.02
C SER A 26 10.36 11.84 6.08
N GLY A 27 9.09 12.23 6.06
CA GLY A 27 7.96 11.29 6.10
C GLY A 27 8.06 10.18 5.05
N GLY A 28 8.45 10.50 3.83
CA GLY A 28 8.65 9.51 2.77
C GLY A 28 9.78 8.53 3.07
N ASN A 29 10.87 8.97 3.67
CA ASN A 29 11.98 8.08 4.08
C ASN A 29 11.62 7.23 5.31
N ILE A 30 10.81 7.76 6.23
CA ILE A 30 10.26 6.97 7.34
C ILE A 30 9.37 5.86 6.79
N GLN A 31 8.49 6.15 5.83
CA GLN A 31 7.62 5.14 5.23
C GLN A 31 8.41 4.04 4.50
N LYS A 32 9.43 4.41 3.75
CA LYS A 32 10.35 3.46 3.12
C LYS A 32 11.09 2.60 4.14
N LEU A 33 11.53 3.21 5.24
CA LEU A 33 12.18 2.49 6.34
C LEU A 33 11.24 1.46 6.99
N LEU A 34 9.97 1.82 7.21
CA LEU A 34 8.96 0.91 7.72
C LEU A 34 8.73 -0.26 6.76
N LEU A 35 8.58 -0.01 5.46
CA LEU A 35 8.46 -1.05 4.45
C LEU A 35 9.69 -1.97 4.44
N ALA A 36 10.88 -1.40 4.42
CA ALA A 36 12.13 -2.16 4.44
C ALA A 36 12.20 -3.08 5.67
N ARG A 37 11.78 -2.61 6.83
CA ARG A 37 11.75 -3.39 8.08
C ARG A 37 10.74 -4.53 7.99
N GLU A 38 9.50 -4.24 7.59
CA GLU A 38 8.44 -5.26 7.56
C GLU A 38 8.70 -6.34 6.51
N LEU A 39 9.26 -5.95 5.34
CA LEU A 39 9.53 -6.88 4.26
C LEU A 39 10.86 -7.64 4.44
N SER A 40 11.76 -7.21 5.33
CA SER A 40 13.06 -7.87 5.54
C SER A 40 12.98 -9.26 6.17
N HIS A 41 11.85 -9.62 6.77
CA HIS A 41 11.63 -10.91 7.41
C HIS A 41 10.96 -11.95 6.49
N ASP A 42 10.89 -11.68 5.19
CA ASP A 42 10.24 -12.54 4.19
C ASP A 42 8.83 -12.99 4.60
N PRO A 43 7.94 -12.03 4.94
CA PRO A 43 6.60 -12.34 5.41
C PRO A 43 5.77 -12.95 4.28
N ARG A 44 4.88 -13.89 4.61
CA ARG A 44 3.92 -14.45 3.65
C ARG A 44 2.72 -13.53 3.39
N ALA A 45 2.40 -12.66 4.34
CA ALA A 45 1.30 -11.70 4.23
C ALA A 45 1.64 -10.41 4.99
N VAL A 46 1.25 -9.27 4.43
CA VAL A 46 1.43 -7.93 5.05
C VAL A 46 0.15 -7.12 4.92
N VAL A 47 -0.20 -6.42 6.00
CA VAL A 47 -1.29 -5.43 6.00
C VAL A 47 -0.69 -4.04 5.88
N PHE A 48 -1.05 -3.32 4.83
CA PHE A 48 -0.65 -1.94 4.57
C PHE A 48 -1.83 -1.01 4.88
N HIS A 49 -1.75 -0.25 5.96
CA HIS A 49 -2.79 0.72 6.33
C HIS A 49 -2.37 2.13 5.94
N LYS A 50 -3.07 2.71 4.97
CA LYS A 50 -2.79 4.05 4.41
C LYS A 50 -1.31 4.25 4.06
N PRO A 51 -0.72 3.35 3.24
CA PRO A 51 0.74 3.29 3.06
C PRO A 51 1.34 4.54 2.43
N THR A 52 0.54 5.37 1.76
CA THR A 52 1.02 6.58 1.05
C THR A 52 0.51 7.88 1.66
N ALA A 53 -0.18 7.83 2.81
CA ALA A 53 -0.76 9.02 3.43
C ALA A 53 0.31 10.10 3.72
N GLY A 54 0.09 11.33 3.22
CA GLY A 54 0.97 12.46 3.45
C GLY A 54 2.31 12.43 2.70
N LEU A 55 2.45 11.56 1.70
CA LEU A 55 3.66 11.46 0.88
C LEU A 55 3.55 12.31 -0.40
N ASP A 56 4.71 12.76 -0.90
CA ASP A 56 4.82 13.34 -2.24
C ASP A 56 4.64 12.27 -3.33
N LEU A 57 4.30 12.69 -4.56
CA LEU A 57 4.01 11.79 -5.68
C LEU A 57 5.15 10.81 -6.01
N LYS A 58 6.40 11.23 -5.83
CA LYS A 58 7.55 10.35 -6.08
C LYS A 58 7.60 9.23 -5.05
N SER A 59 7.44 9.57 -3.78
CA SER A 59 7.42 8.61 -2.67
C SER A 59 6.22 7.67 -2.78
N VAL A 60 5.03 8.16 -3.17
CA VAL A 60 3.84 7.34 -3.46
C VAL A 60 4.16 6.24 -4.46
N ARG A 61 4.72 6.61 -5.63
CA ARG A 61 5.06 5.64 -6.68
C ARG A 61 6.07 4.59 -6.23
N GLN A 62 7.03 4.97 -5.40
CA GLN A 62 8.02 4.04 -4.85
C GLN A 62 7.38 3.05 -3.88
N VAL A 63 6.51 3.52 -2.98
CA VAL A 63 5.74 2.66 -2.06
C VAL A 63 4.87 1.68 -2.84
N TRP A 64 4.14 2.14 -3.84
CA TRP A 64 3.33 1.28 -4.71
C TRP A 64 4.16 0.22 -5.44
N ALA A 65 5.34 0.60 -5.94
CA ALA A 65 6.24 -0.35 -6.58
C ALA A 65 6.69 -1.46 -5.62
N SER A 66 7.06 -1.11 -4.38
CA SER A 66 7.47 -2.08 -3.36
C SER A 66 6.34 -3.04 -2.97
N ILE A 67 5.09 -2.54 -2.82
CA ILE A 67 3.92 -3.38 -2.52
C ILE A 67 3.64 -4.36 -3.68
N ARG A 68 3.71 -3.88 -4.92
CA ARG A 68 3.52 -4.74 -6.10
C ARG A 68 4.62 -5.79 -6.24
N GLU A 69 5.86 -5.43 -5.98
CA GLU A 69 6.99 -6.35 -6.04
C GLU A 69 6.83 -7.46 -5.00
N PHE A 70 6.45 -7.11 -3.77
CA PHE A 70 6.13 -8.07 -2.72
C PHE A 70 5.02 -9.04 -3.15
N ALA A 71 3.92 -8.53 -3.71
CA ALA A 71 2.81 -9.37 -4.17
C ALA A 71 3.20 -10.28 -5.35
N ARG A 72 3.98 -9.76 -6.32
CA ARG A 72 4.51 -10.55 -7.45
C ARG A 72 5.48 -11.63 -7.00
N GLY A 73 6.20 -11.41 -5.91
CA GLY A 73 7.05 -12.41 -5.28
C GLY A 73 6.30 -13.53 -4.56
N GLY A 74 4.95 -13.52 -4.58
CA GLY A 74 4.10 -14.54 -3.96
C GLY A 74 3.60 -14.16 -2.56
N GLY A 75 3.87 -12.94 -2.09
CA GLY A 75 3.31 -12.41 -0.84
C GLY A 75 1.84 -12.01 -0.98
N ALA A 76 1.06 -12.15 0.08
CA ALA A 76 -0.30 -11.64 0.16
C ALA A 76 -0.32 -10.22 0.73
N ALA A 77 -0.77 -9.24 -0.05
CA ALA A 77 -0.88 -7.84 0.38
C ALA A 77 -2.34 -7.47 0.65
N LEU A 78 -2.66 -7.04 1.88
CA LEU A 78 -3.93 -6.40 2.21
C LEU A 78 -3.70 -4.89 2.35
N VAL A 79 -4.22 -4.11 1.41
CA VAL A 79 -4.13 -2.65 1.44
C VAL A 79 -5.43 -2.06 1.96
N ILE A 80 -5.36 -1.28 3.03
CA ILE A 80 -6.49 -0.55 3.61
C ILE A 80 -6.26 0.93 3.33
N SER A 81 -7.09 1.52 2.50
CA SER A 81 -6.99 2.93 2.10
C SER A 81 -8.36 3.54 1.84
N THR A 82 -8.44 4.86 1.90
CA THR A 82 -9.56 5.66 1.42
C THR A 82 -9.25 6.34 0.09
N ASP A 83 -8.03 6.17 -0.43
CA ASP A 83 -7.59 6.68 -1.72
C ASP A 83 -7.94 5.64 -2.80
N LEU A 84 -8.91 5.99 -3.63
CA LEU A 84 -9.42 5.09 -4.67
C LEU A 84 -8.39 4.85 -5.78
N ASP A 85 -7.59 5.85 -6.13
CA ASP A 85 -6.54 5.71 -7.15
C ASP A 85 -5.45 4.73 -6.67
N GLU A 86 -5.12 4.78 -5.38
CA GLU A 86 -4.23 3.81 -4.74
C GLU A 86 -4.77 2.38 -4.84
N LEU A 87 -6.04 2.20 -4.47
CA LEU A 87 -6.67 0.87 -4.48
C LEU A 87 -6.78 0.30 -5.88
N VAL A 88 -7.29 1.07 -6.84
CA VAL A 88 -7.41 0.64 -8.27
C VAL A 88 -6.03 0.34 -8.87
N THR A 89 -5.00 1.09 -8.45
CA THR A 89 -3.65 0.89 -8.93
C THR A 89 -3.01 -0.39 -8.39
N LEU A 90 -3.27 -0.76 -7.13
CA LEU A 90 -2.54 -1.82 -6.43
C LEU A 90 -3.28 -3.16 -6.38
N ALA A 91 -4.61 -3.14 -6.30
CA ALA A 91 -5.38 -4.31 -5.95
C ALA A 91 -5.78 -5.15 -7.17
N ASP A 92 -5.89 -6.46 -6.99
CA ASP A 92 -6.55 -7.38 -7.91
C ASP A 92 -8.07 -7.36 -7.69
N ARG A 93 -8.48 -7.10 -6.44
CA ARG A 93 -9.88 -6.94 -6.05
C ARG A 93 -10.01 -5.95 -4.90
N ILE A 94 -11.11 -5.22 -4.87
CA ILE A 94 -11.42 -4.22 -3.84
C ILE A 94 -12.66 -4.66 -3.09
N VAL A 95 -12.56 -4.72 -1.76
CA VAL A 95 -13.69 -4.97 -0.86
C VAL A 95 -14.07 -3.68 -0.18
N VAL A 96 -15.34 -3.28 -0.28
CA VAL A 96 -15.83 -2.03 0.32
C VAL A 96 -16.46 -2.31 1.67
N MET A 97 -16.05 -1.53 2.67
CA MET A 97 -16.58 -1.59 4.03
C MET A 97 -17.33 -0.30 4.36
N SER A 98 -18.52 -0.42 4.90
CA SER A 98 -19.34 0.71 5.38
C SER A 98 -20.13 0.30 6.62
N GLY A 99 -20.21 1.18 7.62
CA GLY A 99 -20.91 0.92 8.87
C GLY A 99 -20.48 -0.35 9.60
N GLY A 100 -19.19 -0.72 9.53
CA GLY A 100 -18.64 -1.92 10.14
C GLY A 100 -19.01 -3.23 9.41
N ARG A 101 -19.50 -3.16 8.18
CA ARG A 101 -19.89 -4.32 7.36
C ARG A 101 -19.25 -4.26 6.00
N LEU A 102 -18.96 -5.42 5.41
CA LEU A 102 -18.59 -5.54 4.01
C LEU A 102 -19.86 -5.35 3.17
N VAL A 103 -19.87 -4.34 2.29
CA VAL A 103 -21.04 -3.97 1.48
C VAL A 103 -20.92 -4.39 0.02
N GLY A 104 -19.74 -4.75 -0.43
CA GLY A 104 -19.54 -5.28 -1.78
C GLY A 104 -18.07 -5.57 -2.08
N GLU A 105 -17.86 -6.23 -3.21
CA GLU A 105 -16.56 -6.56 -3.78
C GLU A 105 -16.56 -6.23 -5.27
N VAL A 106 -15.44 -5.74 -5.78
CA VAL A 106 -15.23 -5.39 -7.19
C VAL A 106 -13.89 -5.98 -7.62
N SER A 107 -13.87 -6.71 -8.73
CA SER A 107 -12.63 -7.16 -9.37
C SER A 107 -12.00 -6.01 -10.15
N CYS A 108 -10.68 -5.85 -10.09
CA CYS A 108 -9.99 -4.74 -10.76
C CYS A 108 -9.72 -4.97 -12.24
N ASP A 109 -10.06 -6.12 -12.78
CA ASP A 109 -10.10 -6.45 -14.22
C ASP A 109 -11.45 -6.12 -14.90
N GLU A 110 -12.46 -5.69 -14.12
CA GLU A 110 -13.75 -5.24 -14.64
C GLU A 110 -13.67 -3.81 -15.19
N ASP A 111 -14.62 -3.46 -16.07
CA ASP A 111 -14.79 -2.09 -16.51
C ASP A 111 -15.40 -1.21 -15.39
N ARG A 112 -15.00 0.07 -15.35
CA ARG A 112 -15.58 1.09 -14.45
C ARG A 112 -15.42 0.79 -12.96
N VAL A 113 -14.30 0.18 -12.56
CA VAL A 113 -14.01 -0.18 -11.17
C VAL A 113 -14.22 1.00 -10.21
N ALA A 114 -13.68 2.17 -10.54
CA ALA A 114 -13.78 3.36 -9.70
C ALA A 114 -15.21 3.80 -9.45
N GLU A 115 -16.08 3.75 -10.47
CA GLU A 115 -17.48 4.09 -10.34
C GLU A 115 -18.22 3.09 -9.45
N ARG A 116 -17.99 1.79 -9.67
CA ARG A 116 -18.63 0.73 -8.88
C ARG A 116 -18.24 0.79 -7.40
N VAL A 117 -16.95 1.03 -7.11
CA VAL A 117 -16.50 1.23 -5.74
C VAL A 117 -17.14 2.48 -5.14
N GLY A 118 -17.21 3.58 -5.90
CA GLY A 118 -17.88 4.81 -5.47
C GLY A 118 -19.36 4.59 -5.13
N GLU A 119 -20.11 3.84 -5.95
CA GLU A 119 -21.51 3.49 -5.70
C GLU A 119 -21.68 2.69 -4.41
N LEU A 120 -20.81 1.70 -4.17
CA LEU A 120 -20.81 0.91 -2.94
C LEU A 120 -20.49 1.79 -1.70
N MET A 121 -19.53 2.70 -1.81
CA MET A 121 -19.18 3.64 -0.74
C MET A 121 -20.33 4.61 -0.43
N ALA A 122 -21.08 5.04 -1.43
CA ALA A 122 -22.24 5.92 -1.28
C ALA A 122 -23.49 5.19 -0.72
N GLY A 123 -23.40 3.89 -0.44
CA GLY A 123 -24.50 3.11 0.11
C GLY A 123 -25.51 2.62 -0.93
N HIS A 124 -25.24 2.77 -2.21
CA HIS A 124 -26.01 2.13 -3.27
C HIS A 124 -25.61 0.64 -3.32
N ARG A 125 -26.48 -0.21 -2.80
CA ARG A 125 -26.34 -1.66 -2.98
C ARG A 125 -26.38 -1.93 -4.48
N ALA A 126 -25.30 -2.48 -5.03
CA ALA A 126 -25.40 -3.17 -6.31
C ALA A 126 -26.57 -4.15 -6.20
N GLY A 127 -27.57 -3.98 -7.05
CA GLY A 127 -28.85 -4.69 -6.96
C GLY A 127 -28.61 -6.19 -6.79
N ARG A 128 -29.39 -6.80 -5.92
CA ARG A 128 -29.55 -8.27 -5.91
C ARG A 128 -29.97 -8.68 -7.33
N LEU A 129 -29.14 -9.48 -7.97
CA LEU A 129 -29.59 -10.41 -8.98
C LEU A 129 -30.24 -11.59 -8.30
#